data_e5dbca83c3594ac590adf7e39a353926
#
_entry.id   e5dbca83c3594ac590adf7e39a353926
#
_cell.length_a   1.000
_cell.length_b   1.000
_cell.length_c   1.000
_cell.angle_alpha   90.00
_cell.angle_beta   90.00
_cell.angle_gamma   90.00
#
_symmetry.space_group_name_H-M   'P 1'
#
loop_
_entity.id
_entity.type
_entity.pdbx_description
1 polymer ?
#
loop_
_entity_poly.entity_id
_entity_poly.type
_entity_poly.pdbx_seq_one_letter_code
_entity_poly.pdbx_strand_id
1 'polypeptide(L)'
;GEEGEIEPGLRWMLTPGHSDGLISLLVDTDDGLVVIASDCVGPLPEYFDEMDLPEDFGPEREELLRQWQRIRDLDPAVVIPGHYPPVGLR
;
A
#
# COMPACT_ATOMS: atom_id res chain seq x y z
N GLY A 1 -16.26 -1.88 -8.63
CA GLY A 1 -16.00 -1.52 -7.27
C GLY A 1 -14.58 -1.08 -6.99
N GLU A 2 -14.30 -0.87 -5.73
CA GLU A 2 -13.00 -0.39 -5.29
C GLU A 2 -12.14 -1.53 -4.72
N GLU A 3 -12.70 -2.71 -4.61
CA GLU A 3 -11.98 -3.90 -4.16
C GLU A 3 -12.68 -5.15 -4.65
N GLY A 4 -11.98 -6.27 -4.66
CA GLY A 4 -12.54 -7.53 -5.10
C GLY A 4 -11.63 -8.71 -4.79
N GLU A 5 -12.14 -9.91 -5.04
CA GLU A 5 -11.41 -11.14 -4.87
C GLU A 5 -11.09 -11.73 -6.24
N ILE A 6 -9.84 -12.11 -6.46
CA ILE A 6 -9.40 -12.78 -7.69
C ILE A 6 -9.56 -14.29 -7.53
N GLU A 7 -9.11 -14.80 -6.39
CA GLU A 7 -9.30 -16.19 -5.97
C GLU A 7 -9.11 -16.26 -4.46
N PRO A 8 -9.46 -17.35 -3.79
CA PRO A 8 -9.26 -17.43 -2.34
C PRO A 8 -7.81 -17.12 -1.96
N GLY A 9 -7.64 -16.17 -1.04
CA GLY A 9 -6.31 -15.74 -0.60
C GLY A 9 -5.66 -14.67 -1.46
N LEU A 10 -6.31 -14.24 -2.55
CA LEU A 10 -5.77 -13.20 -3.42
C LEU A 10 -6.86 -12.18 -3.75
N ARG A 11 -6.71 -10.98 -3.24
CA ARG A 11 -7.66 -9.89 -3.41
C ARG A 11 -6.96 -8.67 -4.00
N TRP A 12 -7.73 -7.70 -4.42
CA TRP A 12 -7.21 -6.41 -4.90
C TRP A 12 -8.02 -5.28 -4.29
N MET A 13 -7.41 -4.11 -4.19
CA MET A 13 -8.13 -2.89 -3.82
C MET A 13 -7.52 -1.71 -4.55
N LEU A 14 -8.35 -0.70 -4.84
CA LEU A 14 -7.86 0.55 -5.39
C LEU A 14 -7.08 1.29 -4.32
N THR A 15 -5.89 1.78 -4.69
CA THR A 15 -5.05 2.62 -3.84
C THR A 15 -4.63 3.84 -4.66
N PRO A 16 -5.57 4.77 -4.91
CA PRO A 16 -5.28 5.95 -5.72
C PRO A 16 -4.34 6.91 -5.00
N GLY A 17 -3.93 7.96 -5.67
CA GLY A 17 -3.05 8.98 -5.13
C GLY A 17 -1.88 9.22 -6.05
N HIS A 18 -1.09 8.18 -6.34
CA HIS A 18 -0.06 8.25 -7.37
C HIS A 18 -0.72 8.26 -8.76
N SER A 19 -1.74 7.41 -8.95
CA SER A 19 -2.60 7.46 -10.12
C SER A 19 -3.99 6.96 -9.74
N ASP A 20 -5.01 7.35 -10.51
CA ASP A 20 -6.40 7.05 -10.18
C ASP A 20 -6.74 5.56 -10.28
N GLY A 21 -6.08 4.84 -11.19
CA GLY A 21 -6.38 3.45 -11.44
C GLY A 21 -5.42 2.47 -10.75
N LEU A 22 -4.55 2.96 -9.87
CA LEU A 22 -3.57 2.11 -9.22
C LEU A 22 -4.24 1.16 -8.24
N ILE A 23 -3.87 -0.12 -8.32
CA ILE A 23 -4.36 -1.13 -7.40
C ILE A 23 -3.22 -1.70 -6.57
N SER A 24 -3.58 -2.18 -5.38
CA SER A 24 -2.70 -3.00 -4.56
C SER A 24 -3.27 -4.41 -4.50
N LEU A 25 -2.39 -5.40 -4.45
CA LEU A 25 -2.77 -6.80 -4.29
C LEU A 25 -2.59 -7.22 -2.85
N LEU A 26 -3.55 -7.99 -2.35
CA LEU A 26 -3.58 -8.48 -0.98
C LEU A 26 -3.45 -10.00 -1.03
N VAL A 27 -2.32 -10.50 -0.55
CA VAL A 27 -2.00 -11.93 -0.63
C VAL A 27 -1.93 -12.52 0.77
N ASP A 28 -2.82 -13.45 1.07
CA ASP A 28 -2.79 -14.17 2.36
C ASP A 28 -1.71 -15.24 2.28
N THR A 29 -0.81 -15.24 3.25
CA THR A 29 0.25 -16.25 3.37
C THR A 29 0.23 -16.85 4.77
N ASP A 30 0.98 -17.96 4.94
CA ASP A 30 1.10 -18.61 6.24
C ASP A 30 1.75 -17.69 7.29
N ASP A 31 2.53 -16.70 6.85
CA ASP A 31 3.21 -15.75 7.72
C ASP A 31 2.44 -14.44 7.90
N GLY A 32 1.25 -14.34 7.34
CA GLY A 32 0.39 -13.16 7.44
C GLY A 32 0.07 -12.56 6.09
N LEU A 33 -0.59 -11.41 6.11
CA LEU A 33 -0.98 -10.71 4.90
C LEU A 33 0.22 -10.00 4.27
N VAL A 34 0.38 -10.17 2.97
CA VAL A 34 1.36 -9.42 2.17
C VAL A 34 0.60 -8.47 1.26
N VAL A 35 0.95 -7.19 1.31
CA VAL A 35 0.34 -6.18 0.44
C VAL A 35 1.37 -5.77 -0.62
N ILE A 36 1.04 -6.01 -1.88
CA ILE A 36 1.85 -5.58 -3.00
C ILE A 36 1.31 -4.21 -3.41
N ALA A 37 1.92 -3.17 -2.86
CA ALA A 37 1.40 -1.80 -2.97
C ALA A 37 1.83 -1.08 -4.22
N SER A 38 2.83 -1.61 -4.94
CA SER A 38 3.32 -0.98 -6.16
C SER A 38 3.64 0.50 -5.91
N ASP A 39 3.29 1.38 -6.83
CA ASP A 39 3.64 2.81 -6.73
C ASP A 39 2.85 3.57 -5.66
N CYS A 40 1.87 2.96 -5.01
CA CYS A 40 1.22 3.59 -3.86
C CYS A 40 2.24 3.84 -2.72
N VAL A 41 3.20 2.93 -2.56
CA VAL A 41 4.31 3.09 -1.60
C VAL A 41 5.65 3.18 -2.35
N GLY A 42 5.60 3.40 -3.64
CA GLY A 42 6.67 3.31 -4.61
C GLY A 42 8.02 3.85 -4.18
N PRO A 43 8.34 5.14 -4.40
CA PRO A 43 9.68 5.65 -4.10
C PRO A 43 9.85 6.15 -2.67
N LEU A 44 8.98 5.79 -1.73
CA LEU A 44 8.88 6.46 -0.43
C LEU A 44 8.75 5.49 0.76
N PRO A 45 9.52 4.38 0.81
CA PRO A 45 9.34 3.42 1.91
C PRO A 45 9.63 4.01 3.29
N GLU A 46 10.55 4.96 3.38
CA GLU A 46 10.88 5.61 4.64
C GLU A 46 9.70 6.43 5.17
N TYR A 47 9.05 7.16 4.27
CA TYR A 47 7.89 7.96 4.62
C TYR A 47 6.70 7.08 5.00
N PHE A 48 6.54 5.95 4.29
CA PHE A 48 5.50 5.00 4.64
C PHE A 48 5.70 4.45 6.05
N ASP A 49 6.95 4.12 6.39
CA ASP A 49 7.28 3.62 7.72
C ASP A 49 6.94 4.65 8.80
N GLU A 50 7.22 5.90 8.55
CA GLU A 50 6.91 7.00 9.46
C GLU A 50 5.45 7.46 9.39
N MET A 51 4.71 7.04 8.38
CA MET A 51 3.35 7.48 8.09
C MET A 51 3.24 8.99 7.94
N ASP A 52 4.23 9.57 7.26
CA ASP A 52 4.28 11.01 7.04
C ASP A 52 4.92 11.33 5.70
N LEU A 53 4.60 12.50 5.17
CA LEU A 53 5.16 13.03 3.94
C LEU A 53 5.47 14.50 4.15
N PRO A 54 6.49 15.06 3.44
CA PRO A 54 6.76 16.48 3.50
C PRO A 54 5.52 17.32 3.17
N GLU A 55 5.37 18.44 3.85
CA GLU A 55 4.20 19.31 3.63
C GLU A 55 4.12 19.83 2.20
N ASP A 56 5.26 19.98 1.54
CA ASP A 56 5.36 20.46 0.16
C ASP A 56 5.43 19.31 -0.86
N PHE A 57 5.05 18.10 -0.45
CA PHE A 57 5.12 16.92 -1.32
C PHE A 57 4.33 17.09 -2.63
N GLY A 58 3.15 17.70 -2.53
CA GLY A 58 2.30 17.90 -3.69
C GLY A 58 0.82 17.69 -3.37
N PRO A 59 -0.05 17.86 -4.37
CA PRO A 59 -1.50 17.80 -4.14
C PRO A 59 -2.00 16.42 -3.73
N GLU A 60 -1.27 15.35 -4.04
CA GLU A 60 -1.66 13.99 -3.69
C GLU A 60 -1.26 13.56 -2.28
N ARG A 61 -0.62 14.44 -1.51
CA ARG A 61 -0.10 14.12 -0.18
C ARG A 61 -1.15 13.50 0.75
N GLU A 62 -2.27 14.17 0.89
CA GLU A 62 -3.32 13.71 1.81
C GLU A 62 -3.94 12.40 1.35
N GLU A 63 -4.12 12.24 0.06
CA GLU A 63 -4.70 11.01 -0.49
C GLU A 63 -3.76 9.83 -0.30
N LEU A 64 -2.45 10.03 -0.53
CA LEU A 64 -1.46 8.97 -0.29
C LEU A 64 -1.45 8.56 1.18
N LEU A 65 -1.43 9.53 2.10
CA LEU A 65 -1.45 9.21 3.53
C LEU A 65 -2.71 8.45 3.93
N ARG A 66 -3.85 8.78 3.32
CA ARG A 66 -5.10 8.05 3.56
C ARG A 66 -5.00 6.61 3.07
N GLN A 67 -4.42 6.39 1.89
CA GLN A 67 -4.25 5.04 1.35
C GLN A 67 -3.25 4.24 2.20
N TRP A 68 -2.17 4.86 2.65
CA TRP A 68 -1.21 4.20 3.54
C TRP A 68 -1.86 3.79 4.86
N GLN A 69 -2.75 4.61 5.41
CA GLN A 69 -3.47 4.25 6.62
C GLN A 69 -4.39 3.06 6.37
N ARG A 70 -5.06 3.01 5.21
CA ARG A 70 -5.88 1.86 4.84
C ARG A 70 -5.05 0.57 4.79
N ILE A 71 -3.85 0.66 4.22
CA ILE A 71 -2.94 -0.50 4.18
C ILE A 71 -2.54 -0.91 5.59
N ARG A 72 -2.18 0.03 6.43
CA ARG A 72 -1.81 -0.27 7.81
C ARG A 72 -2.95 -0.87 8.61
N ASP A 73 -4.17 -0.41 8.38
CA ASP A 73 -5.35 -0.93 9.09
C ASP A 73 -5.63 -2.40 8.76
N LEU A 74 -5.11 -2.91 7.66
CA LEU A 74 -5.19 -4.33 7.32
C LEU A 74 -4.23 -5.19 8.14
N ASP A 75 -3.33 -4.58 8.90
CA ASP A 75 -2.33 -5.23 9.72
C ASP A 75 -1.45 -6.22 8.93
N PRO A 76 -0.82 -5.76 7.84
CA PRO A 76 0.01 -6.65 7.01
C PRO A 76 1.30 -7.03 7.70
N ALA A 77 1.80 -8.22 7.40
CA ALA A 77 3.13 -8.64 7.84
C ALA A 77 4.21 -7.96 7.00
N VAL A 78 3.94 -7.79 5.70
CA VAL A 78 4.91 -7.21 4.75
C VAL A 78 4.17 -6.34 3.75
N VAL A 79 4.78 -5.23 3.39
CA VAL A 79 4.33 -4.36 2.29
C VAL A 79 5.43 -4.32 1.24
N ILE A 80 5.08 -4.57 -0.01
CA ILE A 80 6.03 -4.56 -1.13
C ILE A 80 5.81 -3.30 -1.93
N PRO A 81 6.75 -2.32 -1.84
CA PRO A 81 6.66 -1.10 -2.63
C PRO A 81 7.11 -1.31 -4.08
N GLY A 82 6.85 -0.33 -4.94
CA GLY A 82 7.11 -0.47 -6.38
C GLY A 82 8.57 -0.57 -6.76
N HIS A 83 9.45 0.16 -6.10
CA HIS A 83 10.85 0.29 -6.53
C HIS A 83 11.86 -0.03 -5.43
N TYR A 84 11.44 -0.57 -4.31
CA TYR A 84 12.29 -0.83 -3.15
C TYR A 84 12.00 -2.21 -2.59
N PRO A 85 12.93 -2.75 -1.77
CA PRO A 85 12.71 -4.04 -1.13
C PRO A 85 11.47 -4.07 -0.23
N PRO A 86 10.93 -5.26 0.06
CA PRO A 86 9.80 -5.39 0.96
C PRO A 86 10.05 -4.75 2.32
N VAL A 87 8.99 -4.18 2.90
CA VAL A 87 9.03 -3.55 4.21
C VAL A 87 8.30 -4.47 5.19
N GLY A 88 9.03 -5.05 6.15
CA GLY A 88 8.45 -5.87 7.18
C GLY A 88 7.81 -5.00 8.26
N LEU A 89 6.57 -5.30 8.63
CA LEU A 89 5.82 -4.58 9.66
C LEU A 89 5.61 -5.43 10.92
N ARG A 90 6.10 -6.64 10.91
CA ARG A 90 6.02 -7.55 12.04
C ARG A 90 7.35 -8.20 12.32
#